data_1fc80238568cc78f05fdd5938bd55bcf
#
_entry.id   1fc80238568cc78f05fdd5938bd55bcf
#
_cell.length_a   1.000
_cell.length_b   1.000
_cell.length_c   1.000
_cell.angle_alpha   90.00
_cell.angle_beta   90.00
_cell.angle_gamma   90.00
#
_symmetry.space_group_name_H-M   'P 1'
#
loop_
_entity.id
_entity.type
_entity.pdbx_description
1 polymer ?
#
loop_
_entity_poly.entity_id
_entity_poly.type
_entity_poly.pdbx_seq_one_letter_code
_entity_poly.pdbx_strand_id
1 'polypeptide(L)'
;MSSEREAAGMRVALMSYDERELRVRKFYLEEQSRTISCTCFQSGEPVLEALRKAWCFDVLVLSGQLEDMDSLTFIERLNQLPNRPALLLQGDGWYDDHTTSCLKRSRKMFCIEHGHLQDLMRGLLGVPGQNSTRIERFCIQLYEQWGIPQPNTNCEYLTLALQIACSADGKL
;
A
#
# COMPACT_ATOMS: atom_id res chain seq x y z
N MET A 1 -16.80 -5.67 -29.51
CA MET A 1 -16.30 -4.53 -28.70
C MET A 1 -15.29 -5.10 -27.74
N SER A 2 -14.06 -5.05 -28.11
CA SER A 2 -12.94 -5.38 -27.26
C SER A 2 -12.82 -4.26 -26.24
N SER A 3 -13.25 -4.51 -25.00
CA SER A 3 -12.79 -3.70 -23.89
C SER A 3 -11.30 -3.94 -23.76
N GLU A 4 -10.50 -3.06 -24.32
CA GLU A 4 -9.14 -2.87 -23.90
C GLU A 4 -9.22 -2.55 -22.39
N ARG A 5 -9.12 -3.58 -21.56
CA ARG A 5 -8.61 -3.41 -20.23
C ARG A 5 -7.17 -3.01 -20.43
N GLU A 6 -6.93 -1.72 -20.64
CA GLU A 6 -5.65 -1.13 -20.38
C GLU A 6 -5.15 -1.76 -19.09
N ALA A 7 -3.95 -2.30 -19.12
CA ALA A 7 -3.31 -2.82 -17.92
C ALA A 7 -3.43 -1.71 -16.87
N ALA A 8 -4.36 -1.87 -15.95
CA ALA A 8 -4.70 -0.83 -15.01
C ALA A 8 -3.46 -0.55 -14.18
N GLY A 9 -2.81 0.57 -14.43
CA GLY A 9 -1.63 1.00 -13.73
C GLY A 9 -1.93 1.15 -12.24
N MET A 10 -0.90 1.10 -11.41
CA MET A 10 -1.01 1.31 -9.97
C MET A 10 -1.32 2.78 -9.69
N ARG A 11 -2.41 3.06 -9.00
CA ARG A 11 -2.81 4.41 -8.56
C ARG A 11 -2.33 4.64 -7.14
N VAL A 12 -1.44 5.59 -6.96
CA VAL A 12 -0.78 5.89 -5.69
C VAL A 12 -1.17 7.26 -5.20
N ALA A 13 -1.61 7.36 -3.95
CA ALA A 13 -1.77 8.63 -3.25
C ALA A 13 -0.52 8.89 -2.39
N LEU A 14 0.20 9.94 -2.69
CA LEU A 14 1.35 10.40 -1.90
C LEU A 14 0.87 11.45 -0.90
N MET A 15 1.14 11.25 0.38
CA MET A 15 0.64 12.09 1.46
C MET A 15 1.77 12.59 2.34
N SER A 16 1.95 13.90 2.41
CA SER A 16 2.90 14.59 3.27
C SER A 16 2.52 16.07 3.35
N TYR A 17 2.84 16.75 4.45
CA TYR A 17 2.69 18.20 4.52
C TYR A 17 3.70 18.95 3.64
N ASP A 18 4.82 18.33 3.29
CA ASP A 18 5.88 18.92 2.48
C ASP A 18 5.61 18.75 0.98
N GLU A 19 5.15 19.83 0.34
CA GLU A 19 4.86 19.85 -1.08
C GLU A 19 6.08 19.53 -1.96
N ARG A 20 7.28 19.93 -1.55
CA ARG A 20 8.50 19.66 -2.32
C ARG A 20 8.83 18.18 -2.33
N GLU A 21 8.70 17.55 -1.17
CA GLU A 21 8.87 16.10 -1.01
C GLU A 21 7.88 15.34 -1.90
N LEU A 22 6.62 15.74 -1.90
CA LEU A 22 5.59 15.14 -2.74
C LEU A 22 5.90 15.23 -4.23
N ARG A 23 6.35 16.39 -4.70
CA ARG A 23 6.72 16.60 -6.11
C ARG A 23 7.91 15.73 -6.53
N VAL A 24 8.94 15.66 -5.71
CA VAL A 24 10.12 14.83 -5.98
C VAL A 24 9.77 13.35 -6.05
N ARG A 25 8.96 12.87 -5.13
CA ARG A 25 8.50 11.48 -5.10
C ARG A 25 7.61 11.13 -6.28
N LYS A 26 6.67 11.99 -6.60
CA LYS A 26 5.81 11.81 -7.78
C LYS A 26 6.63 11.71 -9.04
N PHE A 27 7.53 12.66 -9.28
CA PHE A 27 8.39 12.66 -10.45
C PHE A 27 9.22 11.38 -10.54
N TYR A 28 9.88 11.00 -9.45
CA TYR A 28 10.70 9.80 -9.41
C TYR A 28 9.91 8.53 -9.74
N LEU A 29 8.75 8.34 -9.10
CA LEU A 29 7.95 7.13 -9.30
C LEU A 29 7.38 7.02 -10.72
N GLU A 30 6.88 8.10 -11.26
CA GLU A 30 6.32 8.15 -12.62
C GLU A 30 7.39 7.99 -13.70
N GLU A 31 8.63 8.47 -13.46
CA GLU A 31 9.77 8.25 -14.35
C GLU A 31 10.28 6.79 -14.32
N GLN A 32 10.25 6.14 -13.15
CA GLN A 32 10.70 4.75 -13.02
C GLN A 32 9.70 3.76 -13.64
N SER A 33 8.43 4.09 -13.67
CA SER A 33 7.40 3.19 -14.22
C SER A 33 6.23 3.98 -14.81
N ARG A 34 5.97 3.74 -16.09
CA ARG A 34 4.80 4.30 -16.78
C ARG A 34 3.46 3.74 -16.29
N THR A 35 3.49 2.67 -15.52
CA THR A 35 2.30 2.04 -14.96
C THR A 35 1.92 2.60 -13.58
N ILE A 36 2.72 3.51 -13.02
CA ILE A 36 2.43 4.17 -11.76
C ILE A 36 1.89 5.58 -12.03
N SER A 37 0.73 5.88 -11.47
CA SER A 37 0.13 7.20 -11.48
C SER A 37 -0.01 7.73 -10.06
N CYS A 38 0.60 8.87 -9.78
CA CYS A 38 0.66 9.46 -8.44
C CYS A 38 -0.23 10.71 -8.33
N THR A 39 -0.97 10.80 -7.23
CA THR A 39 -1.68 12.02 -6.81
C THR A 39 -1.15 12.44 -5.46
N CYS A 40 -0.86 13.75 -5.31
CA CYS A 40 -0.28 14.31 -4.09
C CYS A 40 -1.34 14.94 -3.20
N PHE A 41 -1.25 14.71 -1.90
CA PHE A 41 -2.13 15.29 -0.89
C PHE A 41 -1.32 15.79 0.31
N GLN A 42 -1.61 17.02 0.75
CA GLN A 42 -1.06 17.57 1.99
C GLN A 42 -1.97 17.32 3.19
N SER A 43 -3.23 16.99 2.94
CA SER A 43 -4.28 16.77 3.92
C SER A 43 -4.88 15.36 3.82
N GLY A 44 -5.28 14.81 4.95
CA GLY A 44 -5.87 13.46 5.03
C GLY A 44 -7.35 13.40 4.70
N GLU A 45 -8.13 14.43 5.04
CA GLU A 45 -9.58 14.43 4.81
C GLU A 45 -9.99 14.25 3.35
N PRO A 46 -9.37 14.93 2.36
CA PRO A 46 -9.69 14.69 0.96
C PRO A 46 -9.48 13.24 0.50
N VAL A 47 -8.46 12.58 1.03
CA VAL A 47 -8.19 11.16 0.73
C VAL A 47 -9.27 10.26 1.32
N LEU A 48 -9.62 10.48 2.59
CA LEU A 48 -10.67 9.72 3.27
C LEU A 48 -12.03 9.89 2.59
N GLU A 49 -12.38 11.11 2.17
CA GLU A 49 -13.62 11.37 1.41
C GLU A 49 -13.63 10.66 0.06
N ALA A 50 -12.51 10.69 -0.67
CA ALA A 50 -12.39 10.00 -1.95
C ALA A 50 -12.57 8.48 -1.79
N LEU A 51 -11.97 7.90 -0.75
CA LEU A 51 -12.08 6.47 -0.44
C LEU A 51 -13.49 6.05 0.00
N ARG A 52 -14.26 6.93 0.64
CA ARG A 52 -15.66 6.68 0.97
C ARG A 52 -16.56 6.62 -0.25
N LYS A 53 -16.23 7.40 -1.28
CA LYS A 53 -17.05 7.49 -2.50
C LYS A 53 -16.76 6.40 -3.51
N ALA A 54 -15.48 6.04 -3.67
CA ALA A 54 -15.06 5.06 -4.69
C ALA A 54 -13.68 4.46 -4.37
N TRP A 55 -13.38 3.33 -4.97
CA TRP A 55 -12.05 2.73 -4.97
C TRP A 55 -11.16 3.51 -5.96
N CYS A 56 -10.47 4.53 -5.47
CA CYS A 56 -9.70 5.46 -6.31
C CYS A 56 -8.17 5.28 -6.23
N PHE A 57 -7.66 4.60 -5.18
CA PHE A 57 -6.24 4.35 -4.98
C PHE A 57 -5.98 2.89 -4.65
N ASP A 58 -4.87 2.38 -5.15
CA ASP A 58 -4.40 1.03 -4.85
C ASP A 58 -3.46 1.02 -3.65
N VAL A 59 -2.68 2.11 -3.50
CA VAL A 59 -1.73 2.30 -2.40
C VAL A 59 -1.77 3.74 -1.91
N LEU A 60 -1.72 3.91 -0.61
CA LEU A 60 -1.46 5.19 0.06
C LEU A 60 -0.03 5.18 0.59
N VAL A 61 0.72 6.22 0.36
CA VAL A 61 2.06 6.44 0.94
C VAL A 61 1.99 7.62 1.88
N LEU A 62 2.15 7.38 3.16
CA LEU A 62 2.14 8.40 4.20
C LEU A 62 3.56 8.63 4.72
N SER A 63 4.05 9.84 4.61
CA SER A 63 5.34 10.25 5.12
C SER A 63 5.21 11.50 5.99
N GLY A 64 5.43 11.31 7.28
CA GLY A 64 5.35 12.40 8.24
C GLY A 64 3.93 12.84 8.56
N GLN A 65 3.76 14.11 8.91
CA GLN A 65 2.49 14.69 9.33
C GLN A 65 1.68 15.22 8.15
N LEU A 66 0.40 15.39 8.36
CA LEU A 66 -0.54 16.04 7.44
C LEU A 66 -0.92 17.42 7.99
N GLU A 67 -1.46 18.29 7.12
CA GLU A 67 -1.84 19.64 7.52
C GLU A 67 -3.08 19.68 8.42
N ASP A 68 -4.02 18.77 8.21
CA ASP A 68 -5.36 18.78 8.83
C ASP A 68 -5.53 17.79 9.98
N MET A 69 -4.63 16.82 10.11
CA MET A 69 -4.67 15.81 11.18
C MET A 69 -3.30 15.19 11.41
N ASP A 70 -3.10 14.60 12.59
CA ASP A 70 -1.94 13.77 12.84
C ASP A 70 -2.05 12.42 12.11
N SER A 71 -0.90 11.78 11.91
CA SER A 71 -0.82 10.52 11.16
C SER A 71 -1.59 9.38 11.82
N LEU A 72 -1.59 9.34 13.15
CA LEU A 72 -2.31 8.31 13.90
C LEU A 72 -3.82 8.43 13.71
N THR A 73 -4.36 9.65 13.82
CA THR A 73 -5.78 9.93 13.54
C THR A 73 -6.16 9.51 12.13
N PHE A 74 -5.31 9.79 11.14
CA PHE A 74 -5.53 9.35 9.77
C PHE A 74 -5.59 7.81 9.67
N ILE A 75 -4.64 7.11 10.27
CA ILE A 75 -4.58 5.64 10.27
C ILE A 75 -5.83 5.04 10.94
N GLU A 76 -6.24 5.57 12.09
CA GLU A 76 -7.43 5.10 12.79
C GLU A 76 -8.70 5.27 11.95
N ARG A 77 -8.87 6.42 11.32
CA ARG A 77 -10.00 6.70 10.43
C ARG A 77 -9.97 5.84 9.17
N LEU A 78 -8.80 5.63 8.59
CA LEU A 78 -8.61 4.71 7.45
C LEU A 78 -9.01 3.29 7.82
N ASN A 79 -8.64 2.82 9.01
CA ASN A 79 -8.97 1.47 9.49
C ASN A 79 -10.48 1.24 9.69
N GLN A 80 -11.28 2.29 9.82
CA GLN A 80 -12.74 2.20 9.91
C GLN A 80 -13.41 2.03 8.55
N LEU A 81 -12.70 2.25 7.45
CA LEU A 81 -13.26 2.08 6.11
C LEU A 81 -13.33 0.60 5.72
N PRO A 82 -14.44 0.15 5.12
CA PRO A 82 -14.62 -1.27 4.75
C PRO A 82 -13.68 -1.71 3.63
N ASN A 83 -13.42 -0.83 2.65
CA ASN A 83 -12.57 -1.07 1.50
C ASN A 83 -11.42 -0.09 1.50
N ARG A 84 -10.36 -0.44 2.22
CA ARG A 84 -9.17 0.41 2.31
C ARG A 84 -8.05 -0.10 1.41
N PRO A 85 -7.30 0.81 0.75
CA PRO A 85 -6.10 0.43 0.02
C PRO A 85 -4.96 0.05 0.98
N ALA A 86 -3.88 -0.50 0.43
CA ALA A 86 -2.67 -0.72 1.19
C ALA A 86 -2.08 0.62 1.65
N LEU A 87 -1.57 0.68 2.87
CA LEU A 87 -0.91 1.85 3.43
C LEU A 87 0.58 1.57 3.63
N LEU A 88 1.40 2.39 3.01
CA LEU A 88 2.84 2.36 3.13
C LEU A 88 3.30 3.55 3.97
N LEU A 89 3.85 3.27 5.13
CA LEU A 89 4.43 4.28 6.03
C LEU A 89 5.90 4.44 5.70
N GLN A 90 6.32 5.63 5.33
CA GLN A 90 7.70 5.93 4.98
C GLN A 90 8.33 6.92 5.96
N GLY A 91 9.52 6.61 6.43
CA GLY A 91 10.34 7.48 7.29
C GLY A 91 10.62 6.88 8.67
N ASP A 92 11.43 7.62 9.43
CA ASP A 92 11.78 7.28 10.79
C ASP A 92 10.68 7.72 11.77
N GLY A 93 10.44 6.98 12.83
CA GLY A 93 9.52 7.37 13.89
C GLY A 93 8.17 6.65 13.94
N TRP A 94 7.97 5.64 13.09
CA TRP A 94 6.76 4.81 13.11
C TRP A 94 6.81 3.64 14.11
N TYR A 95 7.83 3.60 14.97
CA TYR A 95 8.13 2.47 15.85
C TYR A 95 7.68 2.68 17.30
N ASP A 96 6.74 3.58 17.56
CA ASP A 96 6.11 3.61 18.87
C ASP A 96 5.19 2.39 19.08
N ASP A 97 4.93 2.05 20.33
CA ASP A 97 4.11 0.88 20.68
C ASP A 97 2.69 0.96 20.12
N HIS A 98 2.17 2.15 19.94
CA HIS A 98 0.82 2.39 19.44
C HIS A 98 0.74 2.13 17.94
N THR A 99 1.68 2.68 17.16
CA THR A 99 1.78 2.45 15.71
C THR A 99 2.06 0.98 15.42
N THR A 100 2.95 0.36 16.18
CA THR A 100 3.22 -1.08 16.08
C THR A 100 1.98 -1.93 16.34
N SER A 101 1.13 -1.55 17.29
CA SER A 101 -0.13 -2.23 17.57
C SER A 101 -1.14 -2.08 16.42
N CYS A 102 -1.21 -0.89 15.81
CA CYS A 102 -2.04 -0.65 14.63
C CYS A 102 -1.56 -1.46 13.43
N LEU A 103 -0.24 -1.56 13.22
CA LEU A 103 0.37 -2.36 12.17
C LEU A 103 0.05 -3.85 12.31
N LYS A 104 0.13 -4.39 13.52
CA LYS A 104 -0.20 -5.80 13.80
C LYS A 104 -1.67 -6.14 13.53
N ARG A 105 -2.57 -5.17 13.66
CA ARG A 105 -4.02 -5.35 13.41
C ARG A 105 -4.40 -5.24 11.94
N SER A 106 -3.58 -4.60 11.13
CA SER A 106 -3.90 -4.35 9.72
C SER A 106 -2.99 -5.15 8.80
N ARG A 107 -3.58 -6.06 8.04
CA ARG A 107 -2.86 -6.86 7.03
C ARG A 107 -2.41 -6.06 5.80
N LYS A 108 -2.82 -4.79 5.70
CA LYS A 108 -2.55 -3.93 4.56
C LYS A 108 -1.65 -2.73 4.90
N MET A 109 -0.95 -2.80 6.03
CA MET A 109 -0.02 -1.76 6.44
C MET A 109 1.41 -2.26 6.37
N PHE A 110 2.28 -1.46 5.77
CA PHE A 110 3.69 -1.76 5.57
C PHE A 110 4.54 -0.57 6.02
N CYS A 111 5.69 -0.82 6.60
CA CYS A 111 6.65 0.22 6.97
C CYS A 111 7.91 0.12 6.12
N ILE A 112 8.43 1.28 5.71
CA ILE A 112 9.74 1.43 5.11
C ILE A 112 10.60 2.26 6.07
N GLU A 113 11.68 1.67 6.55
CA GLU A 113 12.55 2.28 7.58
C GLU A 113 13.28 3.54 7.10
N HIS A 114 13.58 3.63 5.83
CA HIS A 114 14.40 4.71 5.30
C HIS A 114 13.62 5.57 4.30
N GLY A 115 13.84 6.89 4.39
CA GLY A 115 13.19 7.87 3.52
C GLY A 115 13.74 7.94 2.09
N HIS A 116 14.50 6.95 1.63
CA HIS A 116 15.08 6.95 0.29
C HIS A 116 14.05 6.59 -0.79
N LEU A 117 14.15 7.26 -1.93
CA LEU A 117 13.26 7.03 -3.08
C LEU A 117 13.31 5.59 -3.60
N GLN A 118 14.49 4.96 -3.55
CA GLN A 118 14.66 3.56 -3.95
C GLN A 118 13.90 2.59 -3.04
N ASP A 119 13.86 2.87 -1.75
CA ASP A 119 13.11 2.06 -0.79
C ASP A 119 11.60 2.22 -0.98
N LEU A 120 11.16 3.43 -1.33
CA LEU A 120 9.77 3.69 -1.71
C LEU A 120 9.37 2.85 -2.94
N MET A 121 10.21 2.81 -3.96
CA MET A 121 9.94 2.01 -5.16
C MET A 121 9.88 0.51 -4.85
N ARG A 122 10.81 0.00 -4.04
CA ARG A 122 10.79 -1.40 -3.57
C ARG A 122 9.54 -1.71 -2.76
N GLY A 123 9.14 -0.81 -1.87
CA GLY A 123 7.92 -0.94 -1.09
C GLY A 123 6.67 -1.02 -1.96
N LEU A 124 6.56 -0.16 -2.96
CA LEU A 124 5.44 -0.17 -3.91
C LEU A 124 5.40 -1.44 -4.75
N LEU A 125 6.54 -1.93 -5.20
CA LEU A 125 6.61 -3.21 -5.95
C LEU A 125 6.31 -4.42 -5.07
N GLY A 126 6.59 -4.35 -3.77
CA GLY A 126 6.26 -5.38 -2.78
C GLY A 126 4.81 -5.34 -2.31
N VAL A 127 4.07 -4.24 -2.57
CA VAL A 127 2.64 -4.17 -2.26
C VAL A 127 1.88 -5.05 -3.25
N PRO A 128 1.01 -5.94 -2.76
CA PRO A 128 0.20 -6.79 -3.60
C PRO A 128 -0.67 -5.98 -4.57
N GLY A 129 -0.37 -6.04 -5.86
CA GLY A 129 -1.25 -5.55 -6.93
C GLY A 129 -2.49 -6.45 -7.10
N GLN A 130 -3.34 -6.15 -8.09
CA GLN A 130 -4.56 -6.93 -8.33
C GLN A 130 -4.30 -8.42 -8.61
N ASN A 131 -3.21 -8.75 -9.28
CA ASN A 131 -2.77 -10.13 -9.48
C ASN A 131 -2.35 -10.79 -8.16
N SER A 132 -1.79 -10.02 -7.27
CA SER A 132 -1.37 -10.44 -5.95
C SER A 132 -2.55 -10.77 -5.04
N THR A 133 -3.67 -10.05 -5.15
CA THR A 133 -4.92 -10.39 -4.44
C THR A 133 -5.43 -11.77 -4.85
N ARG A 134 -5.27 -12.14 -6.12
CA ARG A 134 -5.65 -13.47 -6.60
C ARG A 134 -4.76 -14.57 -6.01
N ILE A 135 -3.46 -14.34 -5.97
CA ILE A 135 -2.49 -15.27 -5.35
C ILE A 135 -2.75 -15.38 -3.85
N GLU A 136 -2.96 -14.26 -3.18
CA GLU A 136 -3.28 -14.22 -1.75
C GLU A 136 -4.56 -15.01 -1.43
N ARG A 137 -5.63 -14.80 -2.18
CA ARG A 137 -6.88 -15.57 -2.03
C ARG A 137 -6.66 -17.06 -2.24
N PHE A 138 -5.91 -17.43 -3.26
CA PHE A 138 -5.58 -18.82 -3.53
C PHE A 138 -4.79 -19.44 -2.37
N CYS A 139 -3.78 -18.74 -1.85
CA CYS A 139 -2.99 -19.19 -0.71
C CYS A 139 -3.85 -19.33 0.55
N ILE A 140 -4.73 -18.38 0.85
CA ILE A 140 -5.65 -18.45 2.00
C ILE A 140 -6.55 -19.68 1.89
N GLN A 141 -7.15 -19.93 0.74
CA GLN A 141 -7.97 -21.13 0.52
C GLN A 141 -7.18 -22.42 0.73
N LEU A 142 -5.93 -22.45 0.25
CA LEU A 142 -5.06 -23.59 0.41
C LEU A 142 -4.73 -23.85 1.90
N TYR A 143 -4.43 -22.79 2.64
CA TYR A 143 -4.14 -22.89 4.08
C TYR A 143 -5.36 -23.34 4.88
N GLU A 144 -6.55 -22.86 4.52
CA GLU A 144 -7.81 -23.34 5.12
C GLU A 144 -8.02 -24.83 4.86
N GLN A 145 -7.79 -25.30 3.63
CA GLN A 145 -7.90 -26.73 3.28
C GLN A 145 -6.92 -27.59 4.07
N TRP A 146 -5.74 -27.05 4.38
CA TRP A 146 -4.73 -27.76 5.19
C TRP A 146 -4.94 -27.62 6.70
N GLY A 147 -5.98 -26.92 7.11
CA GLY A 147 -6.31 -26.73 8.53
C GLY A 147 -5.32 -25.84 9.27
N ILE A 148 -4.60 -24.96 8.56
CA ILE A 148 -3.66 -24.02 9.16
C ILE A 148 -4.42 -22.78 9.61
N PRO A 149 -4.46 -22.48 10.93
CA PRO A 149 -5.16 -21.30 11.43
C PRO A 149 -4.50 -20.01 10.95
N GLN A 150 -5.32 -19.03 10.53
CA GLN A 150 -4.87 -17.71 10.13
C GLN A 150 -5.21 -16.69 11.25
N PRO A 151 -4.40 -15.65 11.46
CA PRO A 151 -3.12 -15.35 10.76
C PRO A 151 -1.94 -16.23 11.21
N ASN A 152 -1.08 -16.58 10.26
CA ASN A 152 0.13 -17.35 10.51
C ASN A 152 1.31 -16.70 9.77
N THR A 153 2.33 -16.27 10.51
CA THR A 153 3.47 -15.51 9.97
C THR A 153 4.23 -16.30 8.90
N ASN A 154 4.39 -17.61 9.06
CA ASN A 154 5.06 -18.42 8.05
C ASN A 154 4.28 -18.51 6.74
N CYS A 155 2.94 -18.55 6.82
CA CYS A 155 2.08 -18.51 5.64
C CYS A 155 2.12 -17.14 4.96
N GLU A 156 2.22 -16.07 5.73
CA GLU A 156 2.37 -14.71 5.20
C GLU A 156 3.69 -14.56 4.43
N TYR A 157 4.80 -15.06 4.96
CA TYR A 157 6.10 -15.07 4.26
C TYR A 157 6.06 -15.92 2.99
N LEU A 158 5.43 -17.08 3.04
CA LEU A 158 5.30 -17.94 1.87
C LEU A 158 4.44 -17.29 0.78
N THR A 159 3.34 -16.68 1.17
CA THR A 159 2.46 -15.93 0.25
C THR A 159 3.23 -14.78 -0.41
N LEU A 160 3.98 -14.01 0.38
CA LEU A 160 4.81 -12.91 -0.13
C LEU A 160 5.89 -13.43 -1.09
N ALA A 161 6.56 -14.52 -0.75
CA ALA A 161 7.57 -15.13 -1.61
C ALA A 161 6.99 -15.59 -2.96
N LEU A 162 5.80 -16.18 -2.96
CA LEU A 162 5.09 -16.57 -4.18
C LEU A 162 4.69 -15.36 -5.02
N GLN A 163 4.23 -14.29 -4.39
CA GLN A 163 3.89 -13.04 -5.07
C GLN A 163 5.11 -12.43 -5.76
N ILE A 164 6.26 -12.40 -5.07
CA ILE A 164 7.53 -11.92 -5.62
C ILE A 164 7.97 -12.79 -6.80
N ALA A 165 7.94 -14.10 -6.64
CA ALA A 165 8.34 -15.03 -7.69
C ALA A 165 7.46 -14.89 -8.93
N CYS A 166 6.15 -14.80 -8.77
CA CYS A 166 5.22 -14.61 -9.88
C CYS A 166 5.38 -13.25 -10.57
N SER A 167 5.75 -12.21 -9.84
CA SER A 167 6.02 -10.88 -10.39
C SER A 167 7.33 -10.81 -11.17
N ALA A 168 8.35 -11.58 -10.76
CA ALA A 168 9.67 -11.59 -11.40
C ALA A 168 9.66 -12.31 -12.75
N ASP A 169 8.85 -13.38 -12.90
CA ASP A 169 8.83 -14.19 -14.13
C ASP A 169 7.91 -13.65 -15.23
N GLY A 170 7.11 -12.65 -14.94
CA GLY A 170 6.16 -12.08 -15.91
C GLY A 170 5.20 -13.12 -16.53
N LYS A 171 5.13 -14.29 -15.95
CA LYS A 171 4.32 -15.43 -16.36
C LYS A 171 3.37 -15.84 -15.27
N LEU A 172 2.23 -15.23 -15.31
CA LEU A 172 0.98 -15.88 -14.90
C LEU A 172 -0.18 -15.22 -15.62
#